data_4131271bcb3c56c37f691355ffab862a
#
_entry.id   4131271bcb3c56c37f691355ffab862a
#
_cell.length_a   1.000
_cell.length_b   1.000
_cell.length_c   1.000
_cell.angle_alpha   90.00
_cell.angle_beta   90.00
_cell.angle_gamma   90.00
#
_symmetry.space_group_name_H-M   'P 1'
#
loop_
_entity.id
_entity.type
_entity.pdbx_description
1 polymer ?
#
loop_
_entity_poly.entity_id
_entity_poly.type
_entity_poly.pdbx_seq_one_letter_code
_entity_poly.pdbx_strand_id
1 'polypeptide(L)'
;MLAEAQNWIRAHNEQATVKVFGQDYNPRSYAVAASDLLIKGHKDGQVVLGNTLTDDPFPEQRFDYLLANPPFGVDWKAEKKVIDRWPNFRGYSGKLPRINDGALLFLLYMMSKFQDYMPGSRDKPGSRTAVVFNGSPLFTGGAGSGESDIRRWIIERDQLEAIVALPEQMFYNTGIGTFIWVVTNRKAAHRKDKIQLIDARERYTPMKRSLGDKRRYLDQAALNDITREHGALEDSKTSRVFDNADFGYRRITVLRPLRLCFQITDERRERFLNVCPELFDALQAVQDNLGTEPLLDWNQAWDAVKQVFKALPENIEGWAKGAKGTAQKKIFRDCFTVVDPEAEPVIDKHHKIEPLDCAALFPGQTLPGDLGKNNLYELLGLYTDGRGKHIEYEPDPALKDAENIPLKEDIVSYFLREVRPYVPDAWIDRETLDEQDGGIGKVGYEINFNRVFFQYQPPRPLHEIDAELAGVEQRILELLREVTE
;
A
#
# COMPACT_ATOMS: atom_id res chain seq x y z
N MET A 1 -19.66 -23.22 -10.69
CA MET A 1 -18.23 -23.25 -11.05
C MET A 1 -17.70 -24.69 -11.18
N LEU A 2 -17.75 -25.54 -10.13
CA LEU A 2 -17.13 -26.89 -10.16
C LEU A 2 -17.64 -27.77 -11.32
N ALA A 3 -18.96 -27.88 -11.49
CA ALA A 3 -19.56 -28.66 -12.57
C ALA A 3 -19.15 -28.15 -13.97
N GLU A 4 -19.12 -26.85 -14.17
CA GLU A 4 -18.69 -26.26 -15.45
C GLU A 4 -17.20 -26.47 -15.71
N ALA A 5 -16.34 -26.34 -14.70
CA ALA A 5 -14.92 -26.66 -14.82
C ALA A 5 -14.70 -28.13 -15.20
N GLN A 6 -15.44 -29.06 -14.59
CA GLN A 6 -15.38 -30.48 -14.92
C GLN A 6 -15.86 -30.76 -16.34
N ASN A 7 -16.99 -30.16 -16.77
CA ASN A 7 -17.50 -30.27 -18.13
C ASN A 7 -16.48 -29.75 -19.14
N TRP A 8 -15.88 -28.62 -18.87
CA TRP A 8 -14.86 -28.01 -19.74
C TRP A 8 -13.63 -28.92 -19.89
N ILE A 9 -13.11 -29.47 -18.79
CA ILE A 9 -11.95 -30.38 -18.80
C ILE A 9 -12.29 -31.62 -19.64
N ARG A 10 -13.46 -32.26 -19.41
CA ARG A 10 -13.88 -33.46 -20.13
C ARG A 10 -14.12 -33.20 -21.61
N ALA A 11 -14.62 -32.01 -21.97
CA ALA A 11 -14.80 -31.65 -23.38
C ALA A 11 -13.46 -31.54 -24.14
N HIS A 12 -12.35 -31.21 -23.42
CA HIS A 12 -11.01 -31.10 -24.02
C HIS A 12 -10.17 -32.38 -23.83
N ASN A 13 -10.53 -33.22 -22.88
CA ASN A 13 -9.88 -34.51 -22.62
C ASN A 13 -10.90 -35.51 -22.04
N GLU A 14 -11.48 -36.31 -22.90
CA GLU A 14 -12.49 -37.31 -22.51
C GLU A 14 -11.98 -38.38 -21.53
N GLN A 15 -10.67 -38.62 -21.53
CA GLN A 15 -10.04 -39.60 -20.60
C GLN A 15 -9.71 -39.00 -19.23
N ALA A 16 -9.92 -37.70 -19.03
CA ALA A 16 -9.60 -37.05 -17.77
C ALA A 16 -10.50 -37.54 -16.63
N THR A 17 -9.90 -38.06 -15.58
CA THR A 17 -10.58 -38.32 -14.30
C THR A 17 -10.56 -37.04 -13.47
N VAL A 18 -11.71 -36.39 -13.31
CA VAL A 18 -11.84 -35.13 -12.59
C VAL A 18 -12.62 -35.35 -11.30
N LYS A 19 -11.93 -35.12 -10.16
CA LYS A 19 -12.56 -35.11 -8.83
C LYS A 19 -12.76 -33.64 -8.40
N VAL A 20 -13.95 -33.31 -7.90
CA VAL A 20 -14.27 -31.96 -7.47
C VAL A 20 -14.48 -31.89 -5.96
N PHE A 21 -13.93 -30.87 -5.36
CA PHE A 21 -14.03 -30.57 -3.93
C PHE A 21 -14.53 -29.14 -3.75
N GLY A 22 -15.35 -28.91 -2.74
CA GLY A 22 -15.89 -27.58 -2.46
C GLY A 22 -16.18 -27.38 -1.00
N GLN A 23 -16.15 -26.12 -0.59
CA GLN A 23 -16.59 -25.69 0.73
C GLN A 23 -17.40 -24.42 0.59
N ASP A 24 -18.49 -24.32 1.31
CA ASP A 24 -19.29 -23.11 1.41
C ASP A 24 -19.75 -22.90 2.85
N TYR A 25 -19.74 -21.66 3.29
CA TYR A 25 -20.20 -21.26 4.62
C TYR A 25 -21.73 -21.18 4.72
N ASN A 26 -22.39 -20.87 3.58
CA ASN A 26 -23.83 -20.69 3.55
C ASN A 26 -24.55 -22.04 3.36
N PRO A 27 -25.42 -22.48 4.30
CA PRO A 27 -26.14 -23.75 4.18
C PRO A 27 -26.99 -23.90 2.90
N ARG A 28 -27.55 -22.81 2.39
CA ARG A 28 -28.32 -22.84 1.14
C ARG A 28 -27.44 -23.07 -0.06
N SER A 29 -26.31 -22.34 -0.15
CA SER A 29 -25.32 -22.50 -1.24
C SER A 29 -24.74 -23.93 -1.21
N TYR A 30 -24.41 -24.43 -0.01
CA TYR A 30 -24.00 -25.81 0.18
C TYR A 30 -25.01 -26.80 -0.36
N ALA A 31 -26.30 -26.68 0.05
CA ALA A 31 -27.35 -27.60 -0.39
C ALA A 31 -27.56 -27.56 -1.90
N VAL A 32 -27.54 -26.37 -2.51
CA VAL A 32 -27.64 -26.20 -3.98
C VAL A 32 -26.44 -26.85 -4.67
N ALA A 33 -25.22 -26.60 -4.19
CA ALA A 33 -24.02 -27.18 -4.78
C ALA A 33 -23.97 -28.71 -4.70
N ALA A 34 -24.34 -29.27 -3.54
CA ALA A 34 -24.41 -30.71 -3.35
C ALA A 34 -25.50 -31.35 -4.25
N SER A 35 -26.67 -30.73 -4.35
CA SER A 35 -27.76 -31.21 -5.21
C SER A 35 -27.39 -31.13 -6.71
N ASP A 36 -26.77 -30.03 -7.13
CA ASP A 36 -26.33 -29.86 -8.53
C ASP A 36 -25.31 -30.94 -8.95
N LEU A 37 -24.36 -31.26 -8.06
CA LEU A 37 -23.40 -32.34 -8.32
C LEU A 37 -24.08 -33.69 -8.42
N LEU A 38 -25.04 -33.99 -7.54
CA LEU A 38 -25.79 -35.24 -7.59
C LEU A 38 -26.63 -35.38 -8.88
N ILE A 39 -27.39 -34.34 -9.24
CA ILE A 39 -28.22 -34.30 -10.44
C ILE A 39 -27.39 -34.48 -11.71
N LYS A 40 -26.19 -33.87 -11.74
CA LYS A 40 -25.27 -33.98 -12.87
C LYS A 40 -24.45 -35.28 -12.89
N GLY A 41 -24.69 -36.17 -11.94
CA GLY A 41 -24.04 -37.48 -11.86
C GLY A 41 -22.58 -37.47 -11.40
N HIS A 42 -22.16 -36.42 -10.72
CA HIS A 42 -20.79 -36.30 -10.15
C HIS A 42 -20.67 -37.05 -8.84
N LYS A 43 -20.58 -38.37 -8.91
CA LYS A 43 -20.55 -39.26 -7.71
C LYS A 43 -19.33 -39.09 -6.83
N ASP A 44 -18.23 -38.61 -7.39
CA ASP A 44 -16.93 -38.44 -6.70
C ASP A 44 -16.71 -37.01 -6.17
N GLY A 45 -17.72 -36.13 -6.27
CA GLY A 45 -17.64 -34.77 -5.78
C GLY A 45 -17.90 -34.67 -4.27
N GLN A 46 -17.07 -33.93 -3.56
CA GLN A 46 -17.23 -33.66 -2.14
C GLN A 46 -17.45 -32.17 -1.91
N VAL A 47 -18.60 -31.79 -1.37
CA VAL A 47 -18.88 -30.43 -0.89
C VAL A 47 -19.13 -30.49 0.60
N VAL A 48 -18.50 -29.60 1.36
CA VAL A 48 -18.59 -29.54 2.82
C VAL A 48 -19.11 -28.18 3.25
N LEU A 49 -19.99 -28.18 4.25
CA LEU A 49 -20.45 -26.96 4.92
C LEU A 49 -19.41 -26.56 5.97
N GLY A 50 -18.88 -25.34 5.88
CA GLY A 50 -17.92 -24.83 6.86
C GLY A 50 -17.30 -23.49 6.47
N ASN A 51 -16.66 -22.85 7.45
CA ASN A 51 -15.98 -21.57 7.23
C ASN A 51 -14.55 -21.80 6.72
N THR A 52 -14.28 -21.43 5.48
CA THR A 52 -12.99 -21.61 4.82
C THR A 52 -11.81 -20.99 5.59
N LEU A 53 -12.04 -19.91 6.34
CA LEU A 53 -10.97 -19.22 7.05
C LEU A 53 -10.56 -19.95 8.34
N THR A 54 -11.51 -20.60 9.03
CA THR A 54 -11.29 -21.27 10.31
C THR A 54 -11.28 -22.79 10.22
N ASP A 55 -12.04 -23.35 9.28
CA ASP A 55 -12.22 -24.79 9.13
C ASP A 55 -11.58 -25.28 7.83
N ASP A 56 -10.76 -26.28 7.91
CA ASP A 56 -10.16 -26.93 6.75
C ASP A 56 -10.62 -28.37 6.65
N PRO A 57 -11.67 -28.68 5.87
CA PRO A 57 -12.19 -30.04 5.75
C PRO A 57 -11.29 -30.96 4.93
N PHE A 58 -10.27 -30.40 4.27
CA PHE A 58 -9.35 -31.13 3.39
C PHE A 58 -7.89 -30.88 3.77
N PRO A 59 -7.44 -31.10 5.01
CA PRO A 59 -6.13 -30.66 5.49
C PRO A 59 -4.98 -31.26 4.70
N GLU A 60 -5.09 -32.55 4.31
CA GLU A 60 -4.05 -33.29 3.57
C GLU A 60 -4.21 -33.19 2.05
N GLN A 61 -5.32 -32.64 1.56
CA GLN A 61 -5.58 -32.55 0.13
C GLN A 61 -4.82 -31.38 -0.50
N ARG A 62 -4.29 -31.64 -1.69
CA ARG A 62 -3.70 -30.64 -2.58
C ARG A 62 -4.40 -30.75 -3.93
N PHE A 63 -4.52 -29.63 -4.64
CA PHE A 63 -5.35 -29.55 -5.84
C PHE A 63 -4.57 -29.03 -7.03
N ASP A 64 -4.84 -29.57 -8.22
CA ASP A 64 -4.25 -29.09 -9.49
C ASP A 64 -4.75 -27.68 -9.87
N TYR A 65 -6.06 -27.48 -9.67
CA TYR A 65 -6.76 -26.23 -9.99
C TYR A 65 -7.70 -25.82 -8.86
N LEU A 66 -7.71 -24.54 -8.54
CA LEU A 66 -8.58 -23.98 -7.52
C LEU A 66 -9.33 -22.77 -8.12
N LEU A 67 -10.62 -22.67 -7.79
CA LEU A 67 -11.48 -21.59 -8.26
C LEU A 67 -12.25 -21.00 -7.07
N ALA A 68 -12.24 -19.69 -6.92
CA ALA A 68 -13.02 -19.02 -5.88
C ALA A 68 -13.61 -17.70 -6.39
N ASN A 69 -14.79 -17.39 -5.88
CA ASN A 69 -15.39 -16.06 -5.91
C ASN A 69 -15.75 -15.70 -4.48
N PRO A 70 -14.77 -15.27 -3.67
CA PRO A 70 -14.99 -14.93 -2.26
C PRO A 70 -15.88 -13.70 -2.14
N PRO A 71 -16.52 -13.48 -0.97
CA PRO A 71 -17.29 -12.27 -0.73
C PRO A 71 -16.41 -11.03 -0.78
N PHE A 72 -16.91 -9.94 -1.38
CA PHE A 72 -16.17 -8.68 -1.53
C PHE A 72 -16.42 -7.76 -0.33
N GLY A 73 -15.34 -7.22 0.26
CA GLY A 73 -15.43 -6.22 1.33
C GLY A 73 -16.12 -6.72 2.60
N VAL A 74 -16.06 -8.02 2.88
CA VAL A 74 -16.62 -8.61 4.10
C VAL A 74 -15.52 -8.67 5.17
N ASP A 75 -15.86 -8.20 6.37
CA ASP A 75 -14.95 -8.27 7.50
C ASP A 75 -14.76 -9.73 7.99
N TRP A 76 -13.59 -9.99 8.59
CA TRP A 76 -13.24 -11.27 9.19
C TRP A 76 -13.01 -11.16 10.71
N LYS A 77 -13.73 -10.21 11.33
CA LYS A 77 -13.60 -9.91 12.75
C LYS A 77 -13.97 -11.09 13.64
N ALA A 78 -14.95 -11.90 13.21
CA ALA A 78 -15.38 -13.08 13.95
C ALA A 78 -14.28 -14.16 13.98
N GLU A 79 -13.58 -14.33 12.86
CA GLU A 79 -12.53 -15.34 12.65
C GLU A 79 -11.20 -14.94 13.30
N LYS A 80 -10.96 -13.66 13.50
CA LYS A 80 -9.70 -13.12 14.02
C LYS A 80 -9.23 -13.80 15.29
N LYS A 81 -10.11 -14.06 16.26
CA LYS A 81 -9.75 -14.72 17.52
C LYS A 81 -9.22 -16.14 17.35
N VAL A 82 -9.64 -16.83 16.29
CA VAL A 82 -9.17 -18.17 15.96
C VAL A 82 -7.83 -18.07 15.23
N ILE A 83 -7.76 -17.19 14.23
CA ILE A 83 -6.58 -17.01 13.37
C ILE A 83 -5.39 -16.48 14.17
N ASP A 84 -5.58 -15.55 15.10
CA ASP A 84 -4.51 -14.98 15.95
C ASP A 84 -3.84 -16.03 16.87
N ARG A 85 -4.45 -17.22 17.04
CA ARG A 85 -3.84 -18.32 17.81
C ARG A 85 -2.89 -19.18 16.99
N TRP A 86 -2.90 -19.02 15.69
CA TRP A 86 -2.04 -19.77 14.79
C TRP A 86 -0.68 -19.09 14.63
N PRO A 87 0.42 -19.85 14.56
CA PRO A 87 1.76 -19.27 14.37
C PRO A 87 1.90 -18.55 13.01
N ASN A 88 1.09 -18.95 12.06
CA ASN A 88 0.98 -18.34 10.74
C ASN A 88 -0.40 -18.64 10.15
N PHE A 89 -0.83 -17.85 9.17
CA PHE A 89 -2.05 -18.12 8.44
C PHE A 89 -1.75 -19.02 7.23
N ARG A 90 -1.98 -20.33 7.38
CA ARG A 90 -1.88 -21.28 6.26
C ARG A 90 -0.52 -21.24 5.54
N GLY A 91 0.58 -21.11 6.28
CA GLY A 91 1.94 -21.02 5.73
C GLY A 91 2.40 -19.59 5.38
N TYR A 92 1.54 -18.60 5.54
CA TYR A 92 1.89 -17.19 5.42
C TYR A 92 2.16 -16.60 6.82
N SER A 93 3.37 -16.11 7.04
CA SER A 93 3.82 -15.55 8.32
C SER A 93 3.89 -14.01 8.34
N GLY A 94 3.54 -13.33 7.24
CA GLY A 94 3.51 -11.89 7.17
C GLY A 94 2.27 -11.27 7.82
N LYS A 95 2.15 -9.95 7.70
CA LYS A 95 1.00 -9.21 8.24
C LYS A 95 -0.29 -9.58 7.50
N LEU A 96 -1.35 -9.84 8.24
CA LEU A 96 -2.67 -10.13 7.67
C LEU A 96 -3.34 -8.84 7.19
N PRO A 97 -4.31 -8.93 6.25
CA PRO A 97 -5.01 -7.76 5.74
C PRO A 97 -5.85 -7.10 6.84
N ARG A 98 -6.26 -5.86 6.61
CA ARG A 98 -7.17 -5.15 7.51
C ARG A 98 -8.44 -5.96 7.79
N ILE A 99 -8.99 -5.80 8.99
CA ILE A 99 -10.16 -6.58 9.45
C ILE A 99 -11.39 -6.38 8.55
N ASN A 100 -11.54 -5.22 7.95
CA ASN A 100 -12.73 -4.86 7.17
C ASN A 100 -12.79 -5.54 5.79
N ASP A 101 -11.75 -6.27 5.37
CA ASP A 101 -11.72 -6.95 4.09
C ASP A 101 -10.87 -8.22 4.16
N GLY A 102 -11.55 -9.38 4.21
CA GLY A 102 -10.94 -10.71 4.27
C GLY A 102 -10.64 -11.35 2.92
N ALA A 103 -10.85 -10.65 1.79
CA ALA A 103 -10.75 -11.25 0.47
C ALA A 103 -9.38 -11.92 0.20
N LEU A 104 -8.28 -11.28 0.59
CA LEU A 104 -6.93 -11.84 0.43
C LEU A 104 -6.66 -13.07 1.31
N LEU A 105 -7.38 -13.26 2.41
CA LEU A 105 -7.26 -14.49 3.20
C LEU A 105 -7.74 -15.72 2.44
N PHE A 106 -8.77 -15.58 1.60
CA PHE A 106 -9.22 -16.65 0.71
C PHE A 106 -8.12 -17.01 -0.31
N LEU A 107 -7.43 -16.03 -0.87
CA LEU A 107 -6.30 -16.30 -1.76
C LEU A 107 -5.18 -17.07 -1.05
N LEU A 108 -4.79 -16.63 0.15
CA LEU A 108 -3.78 -17.31 0.96
C LEU A 108 -4.20 -18.75 1.29
N TYR A 109 -5.48 -18.97 1.64
CA TYR A 109 -6.00 -20.33 1.83
C TYR A 109 -5.88 -21.18 0.56
N MET A 110 -6.29 -20.64 -0.59
CA MET A 110 -6.18 -21.35 -1.87
C MET A 110 -4.72 -21.71 -2.18
N MET A 111 -3.79 -20.79 -1.97
CA MET A 111 -2.37 -21.02 -2.20
C MET A 111 -1.79 -22.09 -1.24
N SER A 112 -2.30 -22.18 -0.01
CA SER A 112 -1.89 -23.21 0.94
C SER A 112 -2.26 -24.64 0.49
N LYS A 113 -3.19 -24.75 -0.48
CA LYS A 113 -3.63 -26.01 -1.08
C LYS A 113 -2.90 -26.38 -2.38
N PHE A 114 -1.86 -25.64 -2.72
CA PHE A 114 -1.05 -25.95 -3.89
C PHE A 114 -0.25 -27.24 -3.68
N GLN A 115 -0.15 -28.04 -4.72
CA GLN A 115 0.79 -29.12 -4.82
C GLN A 115 2.22 -28.57 -4.93
N ASP A 116 3.18 -29.34 -4.45
CA ASP A 116 4.58 -29.03 -4.70
C ASP A 116 4.85 -28.97 -6.21
N TYR A 117 5.77 -28.11 -6.60
CA TYR A 117 6.18 -27.98 -7.99
C TYR A 117 7.65 -28.36 -8.18
N MET A 118 7.90 -29.25 -9.13
CA MET A 118 9.24 -29.56 -9.62
C MET A 118 9.16 -29.73 -11.14
N PRO A 119 9.91 -28.91 -11.92
CA PRO A 119 9.89 -29.01 -13.38
C PRO A 119 10.18 -30.43 -13.87
N GLY A 120 9.31 -30.95 -14.76
CA GLY A 120 9.43 -32.28 -15.30
C GLY A 120 8.98 -33.44 -14.40
N SER A 121 8.62 -33.18 -13.15
CA SER A 121 8.10 -34.21 -12.23
C SER A 121 6.60 -34.41 -12.40
N ARG A 122 6.16 -35.65 -12.49
CA ARG A 122 4.73 -36.01 -12.47
C ARG A 122 4.17 -36.01 -11.03
N ASP A 123 5.01 -36.26 -10.05
CA ASP A 123 4.62 -36.33 -8.63
C ASP A 123 4.52 -34.93 -8.00
N LYS A 124 5.14 -33.91 -8.62
CA LYS A 124 5.13 -32.52 -8.18
C LYS A 124 4.71 -31.58 -9.30
N PRO A 125 3.45 -31.68 -9.78
CA PRO A 125 3.00 -30.96 -10.96
C PRO A 125 2.76 -29.46 -10.70
N GLY A 126 2.67 -29.05 -9.43
CA GLY A 126 2.26 -27.70 -9.04
C GLY A 126 0.79 -27.43 -9.29
N SER A 127 0.35 -26.22 -9.01
CA SER A 127 -1.06 -25.81 -9.01
C SER A 127 -1.27 -24.44 -9.66
N ARG A 128 -2.53 -24.17 -10.03
CA ARG A 128 -2.98 -22.85 -10.47
C ARG A 128 -4.33 -22.52 -9.83
N THR A 129 -4.47 -21.30 -9.35
CA THR A 129 -5.75 -20.77 -8.86
C THR A 129 -6.20 -19.58 -9.68
N ALA A 130 -7.52 -19.46 -9.83
CA ALA A 130 -8.16 -18.26 -10.35
C ALA A 130 -9.19 -17.77 -9.33
N VAL A 131 -9.01 -16.54 -8.86
CA VAL A 131 -9.87 -15.94 -7.85
C VAL A 131 -10.44 -14.64 -8.37
N VAL A 132 -11.75 -14.46 -8.21
CA VAL A 132 -12.42 -13.21 -8.59
C VAL A 132 -12.38 -12.24 -7.43
N PHE A 133 -11.90 -11.03 -7.67
CA PHE A 133 -11.85 -9.96 -6.69
C PHE A 133 -12.50 -8.68 -7.22
N ASN A 134 -12.88 -7.79 -6.30
CA ASN A 134 -13.08 -6.38 -6.61
C ASN A 134 -11.73 -5.67 -6.80
N GLY A 135 -11.74 -4.34 -7.03
CA GLY A 135 -10.50 -3.58 -7.21
C GLY A 135 -9.64 -3.42 -5.96
N SER A 136 -10.21 -3.55 -4.76
CA SER A 136 -9.50 -3.30 -3.49
C SER A 136 -8.18 -4.05 -3.34
N PRO A 137 -8.08 -5.37 -3.59
CA PRO A 137 -6.83 -6.12 -3.48
C PRO A 137 -5.68 -5.63 -4.36
N LEU A 138 -5.95 -4.86 -5.42
CA LEU A 138 -4.92 -4.34 -6.32
C LEU A 138 -4.05 -3.26 -5.68
N PHE A 139 -4.65 -2.33 -4.93
CA PHE A 139 -3.98 -1.11 -4.49
C PHE A 139 -4.22 -0.74 -3.02
N THR A 140 -5.19 -1.35 -2.34
CA THR A 140 -5.44 -1.03 -0.93
C THR A 140 -4.25 -1.42 -0.07
N GLY A 141 -3.94 -0.54 0.88
CA GLY A 141 -2.82 -0.71 1.80
C GLY A 141 -1.48 -0.27 1.20
N GLY A 142 -0.83 0.70 1.84
CA GLY A 142 0.50 1.18 1.46
C GLY A 142 1.62 0.25 1.98
N ALA A 143 2.87 0.62 1.70
CA ALA A 143 4.05 -0.12 2.12
C ALA A 143 4.04 -0.45 3.63
N GLY A 144 4.29 -1.72 3.96
CA GLY A 144 4.26 -2.25 5.33
C GLY A 144 2.87 -2.54 5.89
N SER A 145 1.80 -2.44 5.08
CA SER A 145 0.46 -2.92 5.43
C SER A 145 0.28 -4.39 5.04
N GLY A 146 -0.69 -5.08 5.66
CA GLY A 146 -0.94 -6.49 5.39
C GLY A 146 -1.28 -6.79 3.94
N GLU A 147 -2.10 -5.97 3.30
CA GLU A 147 -2.45 -6.14 1.88
C GLU A 147 -1.24 -5.99 0.96
N SER A 148 -0.41 -4.98 1.22
CA SER A 148 0.83 -4.76 0.47
C SER A 148 1.84 -5.89 0.69
N ASP A 149 1.97 -6.38 1.93
CA ASP A 149 2.85 -7.49 2.27
C ASP A 149 2.41 -8.80 1.61
N ILE A 150 1.09 -9.04 1.49
CA ILE A 150 0.57 -10.21 0.76
C ILE A 150 0.88 -10.10 -0.73
N ARG A 151 0.67 -8.92 -1.35
CA ARG A 151 1.06 -8.70 -2.76
C ARG A 151 2.56 -8.92 -2.95
N ARG A 152 3.40 -8.35 -2.06
CA ARG A 152 4.85 -8.57 -2.05
C ARG A 152 5.18 -10.05 -2.03
N TRP A 153 4.61 -10.79 -1.09
CA TRP A 153 4.87 -12.21 -0.91
C TRP A 153 4.51 -13.06 -2.14
N ILE A 154 3.41 -12.72 -2.83
CA ILE A 154 2.96 -13.43 -4.04
C ILE A 154 3.85 -13.06 -5.23
N ILE A 155 4.20 -11.79 -5.40
CA ILE A 155 4.94 -11.28 -6.55
C ILE A 155 6.43 -11.66 -6.45
N GLU A 156 7.07 -11.47 -5.29
CA GLU A 156 8.49 -11.84 -5.09
C GLU A 156 8.73 -13.35 -5.19
N ARG A 157 7.71 -14.17 -4.91
CA ARG A 157 7.74 -15.62 -5.15
C ARG A 157 7.46 -16.01 -6.59
N ASP A 158 7.28 -15.04 -7.46
CA ASP A 158 6.94 -15.23 -8.86
C ASP A 158 5.69 -16.08 -9.09
N GLN A 159 4.65 -15.88 -8.25
CA GLN A 159 3.43 -16.69 -8.30
C GLN A 159 2.24 -15.99 -8.96
N LEU A 160 2.21 -14.65 -9.02
CA LEU A 160 1.18 -13.93 -9.77
C LEU A 160 1.46 -14.02 -11.26
N GLU A 161 0.60 -14.70 -12.01
CA GLU A 161 0.77 -14.93 -13.45
C GLU A 161 0.07 -13.86 -14.29
N ALA A 162 -1.19 -13.56 -13.98
CA ALA A 162 -1.96 -12.58 -14.70
C ALA A 162 -3.10 -11.99 -13.87
N ILE A 163 -3.56 -10.81 -14.27
CA ILE A 163 -4.80 -10.19 -13.80
C ILE A 163 -5.65 -9.81 -15.00
N VAL A 164 -6.89 -10.26 -15.01
CA VAL A 164 -7.87 -9.95 -16.07
C VAL A 164 -8.96 -9.06 -15.49
N ALA A 165 -9.09 -7.82 -15.97
CA ALA A 165 -10.22 -6.95 -15.64
C ALA A 165 -11.45 -7.38 -16.42
N LEU A 166 -12.55 -7.63 -15.73
CA LEU A 166 -13.83 -8.03 -16.30
C LEU A 166 -14.76 -6.83 -16.52
N PRO A 167 -15.73 -6.94 -17.42
CA PRO A 167 -16.79 -5.95 -17.58
C PRO A 167 -17.56 -5.73 -16.27
N GLU A 168 -18.05 -4.53 -16.06
CA GLU A 168 -19.02 -4.25 -15.00
C GLU A 168 -20.34 -4.99 -15.25
N GLN A 169 -21.15 -5.15 -14.20
CA GLN A 169 -22.49 -5.79 -14.29
C GLN A 169 -22.44 -7.25 -14.76
N MET A 170 -21.37 -7.98 -14.46
CA MET A 170 -21.21 -9.40 -14.76
C MET A 170 -21.87 -10.32 -13.71
N PHE A 171 -22.14 -9.83 -12.50
CA PHE A 171 -22.61 -10.61 -11.36
C PHE A 171 -24.02 -10.18 -10.91
N TYR A 172 -24.76 -11.11 -10.27
CA TYR A 172 -26.19 -10.91 -9.92
C TYR A 172 -26.43 -9.85 -8.86
N ASN A 173 -25.51 -9.71 -7.91
CA ASN A 173 -25.67 -8.88 -6.71
C ASN A 173 -24.71 -7.69 -6.65
N THR A 174 -24.02 -7.37 -7.72
CA THR A 174 -23.10 -6.24 -7.77
C THR A 174 -22.89 -5.77 -9.19
N GLY A 175 -22.91 -4.45 -9.38
CA GLY A 175 -22.59 -3.80 -10.65
C GLY A 175 -21.12 -3.44 -10.81
N ILE A 176 -20.28 -3.64 -9.77
CA ILE A 176 -18.88 -3.20 -9.78
C ILE A 176 -18.01 -3.98 -10.77
N GLY A 177 -16.94 -3.32 -11.23
CA GLY A 177 -15.86 -3.98 -11.97
C GLY A 177 -15.10 -4.98 -11.10
N THR A 178 -14.78 -6.12 -11.66
CA THR A 178 -14.10 -7.22 -10.99
C THR A 178 -12.86 -7.66 -11.75
N PHE A 179 -11.98 -8.38 -11.07
CA PHE A 179 -10.70 -8.81 -11.60
C PHE A 179 -10.49 -10.29 -11.30
N ILE A 180 -10.06 -11.07 -12.29
CA ILE A 180 -9.59 -12.42 -12.06
C ILE A 180 -8.09 -12.38 -11.80
N TRP A 181 -7.68 -12.84 -10.63
CA TRP A 181 -6.27 -13.06 -10.33
C TRP A 181 -5.91 -14.51 -10.64
N VAL A 182 -4.95 -14.70 -11.53
CA VAL A 182 -4.38 -16.02 -11.85
C VAL A 182 -3.05 -16.16 -11.11
N VAL A 183 -3.04 -17.06 -10.14
CA VAL A 183 -1.86 -17.31 -9.29
C VAL A 183 -1.43 -18.76 -9.42
N THR A 184 -0.14 -19.03 -9.56
CA THR A 184 0.40 -20.36 -9.79
C THR A 184 1.82 -20.49 -9.24
N ASN A 185 2.18 -21.69 -8.78
CA ASN A 185 3.58 -22.01 -8.46
C ASN A 185 4.29 -22.76 -9.61
N ARG A 186 3.62 -22.87 -10.78
CA ARG A 186 4.14 -23.56 -11.97
C ARG A 186 4.14 -22.67 -13.23
N LYS A 187 4.64 -21.45 -13.11
CA LYS A 187 4.79 -20.57 -14.28
C LYS A 187 5.64 -21.26 -15.37
N ALA A 188 5.21 -21.14 -16.60
CA ALA A 188 6.02 -21.57 -17.74
C ALA A 188 7.31 -20.74 -17.84
N ALA A 189 8.37 -21.30 -18.42
CA ALA A 189 9.69 -20.65 -18.44
C ALA A 189 9.66 -19.25 -19.06
N HIS A 190 8.89 -19.02 -20.12
CA HIS A 190 8.75 -17.71 -20.78
C HIS A 190 7.94 -16.69 -19.98
N ARG A 191 7.22 -17.12 -18.93
CA ARG A 191 6.44 -16.27 -18.02
C ARG A 191 7.15 -15.96 -16.70
N LYS A 192 8.32 -16.52 -16.48
CA LYS A 192 9.10 -16.26 -15.26
C LYS A 192 9.39 -14.79 -15.10
N ASP A 193 9.27 -14.29 -13.88
CA ASP A 193 9.47 -12.92 -13.47
C ASP A 193 8.58 -11.88 -14.18
N LYS A 194 7.48 -12.35 -14.82
CA LYS A 194 6.55 -11.51 -15.56
C LYS A 194 5.12 -11.66 -15.05
N ILE A 195 4.38 -10.55 -15.10
CA ILE A 195 2.95 -10.47 -14.80
C ILE A 195 2.24 -9.83 -15.99
N GLN A 196 1.16 -10.45 -16.44
CA GLN A 196 0.35 -9.92 -17.52
C GLN A 196 -0.93 -9.28 -16.97
N LEU A 197 -1.20 -8.05 -17.40
CA LEU A 197 -2.48 -7.38 -17.17
C LEU A 197 -3.30 -7.41 -18.44
N ILE A 198 -4.56 -7.85 -18.36
CA ILE A 198 -5.48 -7.95 -19.51
C ILE A 198 -6.75 -7.14 -19.21
N ASP A 199 -7.06 -6.18 -20.07
CA ASP A 199 -8.26 -5.36 -19.98
C ASP A 199 -9.37 -5.95 -20.87
N ALA A 200 -10.29 -6.67 -20.26
CA ALA A 200 -11.46 -7.21 -20.92
C ALA A 200 -12.76 -6.43 -20.61
N ARG A 201 -12.67 -5.23 -20.03
CA ARG A 201 -13.84 -4.46 -19.58
C ARG A 201 -14.84 -4.16 -20.69
N GLU A 202 -14.37 -3.99 -21.90
CA GLU A 202 -15.24 -3.72 -23.08
C GLU A 202 -15.59 -4.97 -23.90
N ARG A 203 -15.13 -6.16 -23.48
CA ARG A 203 -15.39 -7.43 -24.18
C ARG A 203 -16.64 -8.12 -23.65
N TYR A 204 -17.81 -7.54 -23.85
CA TYR A 204 -19.06 -8.12 -23.35
C TYR A 204 -20.18 -8.11 -24.38
N THR A 205 -21.12 -9.01 -24.18
CA THR A 205 -22.40 -9.03 -24.88
C THR A 205 -23.49 -8.59 -23.90
N PRO A 206 -24.33 -7.58 -24.27
CA PRO A 206 -25.46 -7.17 -23.45
C PRO A 206 -26.51 -8.28 -23.34
N MET A 207 -27.08 -8.46 -22.16
CA MET A 207 -28.18 -9.39 -21.95
C MET A 207 -29.51 -8.79 -22.48
N LYS A 208 -30.33 -9.58 -23.13
CA LYS A 208 -31.70 -9.18 -23.56
C LYS A 208 -32.59 -8.83 -22.33
N ARG A 209 -32.38 -9.48 -21.19
CA ARG A 209 -33.11 -9.27 -19.95
C ARG A 209 -32.12 -9.32 -18.79
N SER A 210 -32.15 -8.32 -17.94
CA SER A 210 -31.31 -8.27 -16.72
C SER A 210 -31.73 -9.33 -15.70
N LEU A 211 -30.73 -9.82 -14.95
CA LEU A 211 -30.91 -10.71 -13.81
C LEU A 211 -30.33 -10.03 -12.56
N GLY A 212 -31.11 -9.21 -11.88
CA GLY A 212 -30.63 -8.31 -10.85
C GLY A 212 -29.67 -7.28 -11.45
N ASP A 213 -28.48 -7.13 -10.84
CA ASP A 213 -27.44 -6.22 -11.35
C ASP A 213 -26.69 -6.76 -12.56
N LYS A 214 -26.86 -8.05 -12.88
CA LYS A 214 -26.23 -8.66 -14.03
C LYS A 214 -26.94 -8.25 -15.33
N ARG A 215 -26.21 -7.54 -16.20
CA ARG A 215 -26.69 -7.05 -17.50
C ARG A 215 -25.79 -7.42 -18.66
N ARG A 216 -24.62 -7.99 -18.36
CA ARG A 216 -23.56 -8.33 -19.34
C ARG A 216 -23.06 -9.74 -19.11
N TYR A 217 -22.52 -10.35 -20.16
CA TYR A 217 -21.84 -11.64 -20.07
C TYR A 217 -20.71 -11.69 -21.11
N LEU A 218 -19.75 -12.57 -20.88
CA LEU A 218 -18.73 -12.93 -21.86
C LEU A 218 -19.28 -14.06 -22.72
N ASP A 219 -19.38 -13.85 -24.01
CA ASP A 219 -19.69 -14.93 -24.97
C ASP A 219 -18.43 -15.76 -25.25
N GLN A 220 -18.60 -16.84 -26.03
CA GLN A 220 -17.50 -17.75 -26.34
C GLN A 220 -16.38 -17.07 -27.13
N ALA A 221 -16.70 -16.09 -27.99
CA ALA A 221 -15.69 -15.33 -28.72
C ALA A 221 -14.83 -14.49 -27.80
N ALA A 222 -15.45 -13.75 -26.86
CA ALA A 222 -14.74 -12.97 -25.84
C ALA A 222 -13.86 -13.86 -24.96
N LEU A 223 -14.35 -15.02 -24.53
CA LEU A 223 -13.57 -15.99 -23.74
C LEU A 223 -12.35 -16.51 -24.51
N ASN A 224 -12.54 -16.85 -25.78
CA ASN A 224 -11.45 -17.33 -26.65
C ASN A 224 -10.39 -16.24 -26.88
N ASP A 225 -10.83 -14.99 -27.06
CA ASP A 225 -9.93 -13.85 -27.26
C ASP A 225 -9.08 -13.57 -26.00
N ILE A 226 -9.71 -13.55 -24.83
CA ILE A 226 -9.00 -13.38 -23.54
C ILE A 226 -7.99 -14.52 -23.34
N THR A 227 -8.40 -15.77 -23.62
CA THR A 227 -7.53 -16.95 -23.48
C THR A 227 -6.36 -16.91 -24.45
N ARG A 228 -6.59 -16.52 -25.69
CA ARG A 228 -5.54 -16.35 -26.71
C ARG A 228 -4.55 -15.26 -26.31
N GLU A 229 -5.05 -14.11 -25.86
CA GLU A 229 -4.22 -13.00 -25.41
C GLU A 229 -3.38 -13.36 -24.18
N HIS A 230 -3.99 -14.09 -23.22
CA HIS A 230 -3.25 -14.64 -22.09
C HIS A 230 -2.15 -15.60 -22.57
N GLY A 231 -2.44 -16.47 -23.53
CA GLY A 231 -1.47 -17.42 -24.08
C GLY A 231 -0.32 -16.77 -24.83
N ALA A 232 -0.58 -15.69 -25.57
CA ALA A 232 0.42 -14.98 -26.37
C ALA A 232 1.49 -14.27 -25.52
N LEU A 233 1.13 -13.77 -24.35
CA LEU A 233 2.04 -13.00 -23.46
C LEU A 233 2.69 -11.82 -24.20
N GLU A 234 1.91 -11.04 -24.91
CA GLU A 234 2.38 -9.91 -25.71
C GLU A 234 1.66 -8.62 -25.31
N ASP A 235 2.33 -7.50 -25.58
CA ASP A 235 1.74 -6.18 -25.43
C ASP A 235 0.74 -5.91 -26.56
N SER A 236 -0.44 -5.41 -26.19
CA SER A 236 -1.48 -4.98 -27.11
C SER A 236 -2.22 -3.76 -26.57
N LYS A 237 -3.32 -3.35 -27.19
CA LYS A 237 -4.19 -2.31 -26.63
C LYS A 237 -4.82 -2.73 -25.30
N THR A 238 -5.06 -4.02 -25.12
CA THR A 238 -5.77 -4.62 -24.00
C THR A 238 -4.91 -5.59 -23.19
N SER A 239 -3.64 -5.75 -23.51
CA SER A 239 -2.66 -6.54 -22.74
C SER A 239 -1.39 -5.76 -22.52
N ARG A 240 -0.82 -5.87 -21.33
CA ARG A 240 0.49 -5.35 -20.97
C ARG A 240 1.25 -6.37 -20.13
N VAL A 241 2.52 -6.55 -20.44
CA VAL A 241 3.43 -7.46 -19.73
C VAL A 241 4.45 -6.64 -18.96
N PHE A 242 4.56 -6.91 -17.67
CA PHE A 242 5.45 -6.23 -16.74
C PHE A 242 6.40 -7.20 -16.07
N ASP A 243 7.55 -6.73 -15.64
CA ASP A 243 8.38 -7.47 -14.71
C ASP A 243 7.78 -7.40 -13.29
N ASN A 244 8.05 -8.38 -12.45
CA ASN A 244 7.58 -8.39 -11.06
C ASN A 244 7.96 -7.10 -10.30
N ALA A 245 9.17 -6.57 -10.54
CA ALA A 245 9.66 -5.36 -9.89
C ALA A 245 8.93 -4.07 -10.30
N ASP A 246 8.18 -4.07 -11.41
CA ASP A 246 7.41 -2.89 -11.86
C ASP A 246 6.22 -2.55 -10.94
N PHE A 247 5.79 -3.51 -10.14
CA PHE A 247 4.71 -3.33 -9.15
C PHE A 247 5.21 -2.96 -7.77
N GLY A 248 6.52 -3.01 -7.56
CA GLY A 248 7.16 -2.71 -6.30
C GLY A 248 7.66 -1.26 -6.23
N TYR A 249 7.56 -0.69 -5.04
CA TYR A 249 8.14 0.61 -4.73
C TYR A 249 8.70 0.60 -3.31
N ARG A 250 9.63 1.49 -3.07
CA ARG A 250 10.14 1.76 -1.72
C ARG A 250 9.65 3.13 -1.27
N ARG A 251 8.89 3.14 -0.18
CA ARG A 251 8.40 4.37 0.44
C ARG A 251 9.42 4.85 1.45
N ILE A 252 10.12 5.92 1.13
CA ILE A 252 10.99 6.63 2.06
C ILE A 252 10.23 7.75 2.77
N THR A 253 10.66 8.08 3.97
CA THR A 253 10.22 9.29 4.69
C THR A 253 11.20 10.41 4.39
N VAL A 254 10.69 11.55 4.01
CA VAL A 254 11.43 12.79 3.77
C VAL A 254 11.20 13.71 4.95
N LEU A 255 12.27 14.15 5.56
CA LEU A 255 12.26 15.02 6.73
C LEU A 255 12.88 16.37 6.38
N ARG A 256 12.45 17.42 7.07
CA ARG A 256 12.99 18.77 6.98
C ARG A 256 13.22 19.32 8.38
N PRO A 257 14.19 20.25 8.57
CA PRO A 257 14.51 20.76 9.90
C PRO A 257 13.43 21.68 10.45
N LEU A 258 13.14 21.50 11.73
CA LEU A 258 12.37 22.49 12.50
C LEU A 258 13.21 23.77 12.65
N ARG A 259 12.61 24.91 12.36
CA ARG A 259 13.23 26.23 12.43
C ARG A 259 12.44 27.10 13.38
N LEU A 260 13.08 27.61 14.42
CA LEU A 260 12.41 28.35 15.48
C LEU A 260 13.05 29.71 15.71
N CYS A 261 12.23 30.73 15.61
CA CYS A 261 12.54 32.09 16.06
C CYS A 261 12.15 32.22 17.55
N PHE A 262 13.11 32.61 18.39
CA PHE A 262 12.88 32.87 19.80
C PHE A 262 12.64 34.36 20.04
N GLN A 263 11.62 34.68 20.84
CA GLN A 263 11.33 36.06 21.24
C GLN A 263 10.57 36.11 22.57
N ILE A 264 10.97 37.02 23.46
CA ILE A 264 10.25 37.34 24.70
C ILE A 264 9.37 38.57 24.43
N THR A 265 8.04 38.34 24.36
CA THR A 265 7.04 39.43 24.38
C THR A 265 6.27 39.41 25.67
N ASP A 266 5.59 40.52 26.01
CA ASP A 266 4.79 40.61 27.23
C ASP A 266 3.69 39.53 27.27
N GLU A 267 3.04 39.26 26.18
CA GLU A 267 2.01 38.20 26.06
C GLU A 267 2.60 36.81 26.32
N ARG A 268 3.75 36.50 25.70
CA ARG A 268 4.45 35.22 25.89
C ARG A 268 5.00 35.07 27.32
N ARG A 269 5.46 36.13 27.88
CA ARG A 269 5.90 36.21 29.28
C ARG A 269 4.75 35.91 30.22
N GLU A 270 3.61 36.56 30.06
CA GLU A 270 2.41 36.31 30.85
C GLU A 270 1.97 34.85 30.75
N ARG A 271 1.88 34.33 29.51
CA ARG A 271 1.53 32.93 29.24
C ARG A 271 2.47 31.94 29.96
N PHE A 272 3.78 32.20 29.97
CA PHE A 272 4.74 31.33 30.61
C PHE A 272 4.61 31.41 32.14
N LEU A 273 4.50 32.60 32.72
CA LEU A 273 4.38 32.82 34.17
C LEU A 273 3.05 32.31 34.75
N ASN A 274 2.00 32.20 33.95
CA ASN A 274 0.78 31.53 34.37
C ASN A 274 0.98 30.01 34.62
N VAL A 275 1.99 29.40 33.99
CA VAL A 275 2.34 27.97 34.16
C VAL A 275 3.50 27.77 35.13
N CYS A 276 4.47 28.69 35.15
CA CYS A 276 5.71 28.62 35.93
C CYS A 276 5.93 29.94 36.69
N PRO A 277 5.05 30.32 37.63
CA PRO A 277 5.16 31.63 38.35
C PRO A 277 6.42 31.76 39.19
N GLU A 278 6.99 30.64 39.64
CA GLU A 278 8.22 30.58 40.42
C GLU A 278 9.48 31.03 39.64
N LEU A 279 9.37 31.12 38.31
CA LEU A 279 10.49 31.49 37.44
C LEU A 279 10.49 32.98 37.02
N PHE A 280 9.74 33.83 37.71
CA PHE A 280 9.64 35.25 37.37
C PHE A 280 11.01 35.94 37.32
N ASP A 281 11.83 35.81 38.37
CA ASP A 281 13.15 36.44 38.44
C ASP A 281 14.13 35.86 37.44
N ALA A 282 14.03 34.53 37.19
CA ALA A 282 14.84 33.85 36.20
C ALA A 282 14.50 34.30 34.76
N LEU A 283 13.23 34.47 34.47
CA LEU A 283 12.78 34.97 33.18
C LEU A 283 13.19 36.42 32.95
N GLN A 284 13.15 37.25 34.03
CA GLN A 284 13.65 38.64 33.97
C GLN A 284 15.14 38.66 33.63
N ALA A 285 15.94 37.82 34.29
CA ALA A 285 17.40 37.74 34.02
C ALA A 285 17.68 37.25 32.57
N VAL A 286 16.84 36.34 32.01
CA VAL A 286 16.92 35.90 30.61
C VAL A 286 16.60 37.09 29.69
N GLN A 287 15.57 37.83 29.98
CA GLN A 287 15.15 39.00 29.16
C GLN A 287 16.22 40.13 29.22
N ASP A 288 16.82 40.35 30.37
CA ASP A 288 17.89 41.35 30.53
C ASP A 288 19.16 40.95 29.74
N ASN A 289 19.39 39.63 29.58
CA ASN A 289 20.55 39.11 28.83
C ASN A 289 20.32 39.06 27.33
N LEU A 290 19.15 38.59 26.87
CA LEU A 290 18.83 38.35 25.46
C LEU A 290 18.06 39.46 24.78
N GLY A 291 17.45 40.38 25.56
CA GLY A 291 16.57 41.42 25.05
C GLY A 291 15.18 40.90 24.65
N THR A 292 14.48 41.72 23.88
CA THR A 292 13.11 41.44 23.39
C THR A 292 13.04 41.27 21.86
N GLU A 293 14.15 41.50 21.17
CA GLU A 293 14.24 41.36 19.74
C GLU A 293 14.15 39.88 19.32
N PRO A 294 13.58 39.58 18.13
CA PRO A 294 13.55 38.23 17.62
C PRO A 294 14.95 37.65 17.38
N LEU A 295 15.22 36.47 17.89
CA LEU A 295 16.46 35.73 17.66
C LEU A 295 16.15 34.54 16.73
N LEU A 296 16.74 34.53 15.55
CA LEU A 296 16.53 33.50 14.50
C LEU A 296 17.33 32.21 14.74
N ASP A 297 18.03 32.10 15.88
CA ASP A 297 18.79 30.89 16.27
C ASP A 297 18.38 30.43 17.68
N TRP A 298 17.45 29.50 17.72
CA TRP A 298 17.00 28.86 18.95
C TRP A 298 18.16 28.17 19.72
N ASN A 299 19.14 27.60 19.02
CA ASN A 299 20.23 26.87 19.69
C ASN A 299 21.08 27.83 20.51
N GLN A 300 21.43 28.99 19.95
CA GLN A 300 22.13 30.03 20.67
C GLN A 300 21.28 30.64 21.79
N ALA A 301 20.00 30.94 21.51
CA ALA A 301 19.09 31.43 22.54
C ALA A 301 18.97 30.47 23.72
N TRP A 302 18.82 29.17 23.46
CA TRP A 302 18.71 28.15 24.48
C TRP A 302 20.03 27.96 25.28
N ASP A 303 21.18 28.06 24.63
CA ASP A 303 22.47 28.02 25.30
C ASP A 303 22.65 29.22 26.22
N ALA A 304 22.26 30.40 25.80
CA ALA A 304 22.27 31.60 26.66
C ALA A 304 21.31 31.46 27.87
N VAL A 305 20.08 30.97 27.63
CA VAL A 305 19.13 30.66 28.70
C VAL A 305 19.73 29.70 29.75
N LYS A 306 20.38 28.64 29.28
CA LYS A 306 21.05 27.67 30.18
C LYS A 306 22.17 28.33 31.00
N GLN A 307 22.95 29.24 30.40
CA GLN A 307 24.01 29.97 31.11
C GLN A 307 23.45 30.88 32.20
N VAL A 308 22.38 31.63 31.88
CA VAL A 308 21.68 32.47 32.86
C VAL A 308 21.16 31.62 34.02
N PHE A 309 20.46 30.50 33.72
CA PHE A 309 19.95 29.62 34.78
C PHE A 309 21.03 28.96 35.62
N LYS A 310 22.20 28.69 35.05
CA LYS A 310 23.35 28.17 35.80
C LYS A 310 23.97 29.18 36.75
N ALA A 311 23.85 30.45 36.42
CA ALA A 311 24.38 31.55 37.27
C ALA A 311 23.42 31.91 38.42
N LEU A 312 22.19 31.45 38.44
CA LEU A 312 21.17 31.70 39.43
C LEU A 312 21.22 30.68 40.59
N PRO A 313 20.57 30.97 41.80
CA PRO A 313 20.59 30.07 42.96
C PRO A 313 20.15 28.64 42.67
N GLU A 314 20.62 27.67 43.51
CA GLU A 314 20.53 26.22 43.33
C GLU A 314 19.17 25.67 42.92
N ASN A 315 18.06 26.28 43.33
CA ASN A 315 16.71 25.82 43.03
C ASN A 315 16.32 25.90 41.53
N ILE A 316 17.07 26.68 40.74
CA ILE A 316 16.81 26.90 39.32
C ILE A 316 17.78 26.10 38.46
N GLU A 317 18.97 25.77 38.97
CA GLU A 317 19.95 24.95 38.23
C GLU A 317 19.42 23.55 37.85
N GLY A 318 18.49 23.00 38.64
CA GLY A 318 17.81 21.73 38.36
C GLY A 318 16.71 21.79 37.30
N TRP A 319 16.28 23.01 36.93
CA TRP A 319 15.26 23.19 35.91
C TRP A 319 15.81 22.76 34.55
N ALA A 320 15.00 22.03 33.78
CA ALA A 320 15.40 21.43 32.52
C ALA A 320 16.36 20.21 32.61
N LYS A 321 16.51 19.57 33.78
CA LYS A 321 17.25 18.31 33.94
C LYS A 321 16.30 17.10 34.12
N GLY A 322 16.67 15.94 33.54
CA GLY A 322 15.89 14.69 33.61
C GLY A 322 14.54 14.78 32.91
N ALA A 323 13.65 13.81 33.14
CA ALA A 323 12.33 13.75 32.49
C ALA A 323 11.44 14.97 32.81
N LYS A 324 11.48 15.47 34.05
CA LYS A 324 10.77 16.67 34.48
C LYS A 324 11.33 17.93 33.80
N GLY A 325 12.65 18.02 33.67
CA GLY A 325 13.31 19.10 32.97
C GLY A 325 13.04 19.13 31.46
N THR A 326 12.87 17.97 30.83
CA THR A 326 12.49 17.89 29.44
C THR A 326 11.11 18.51 29.21
N ALA A 327 10.15 18.24 30.11
CA ALA A 327 8.82 18.84 30.04
C ALA A 327 8.87 20.38 30.22
N GLN A 328 9.70 20.86 31.17
CA GLN A 328 9.89 22.29 31.43
C GLN A 328 10.55 23.00 30.22
N LYS A 329 11.57 22.39 29.62
CA LYS A 329 12.19 22.90 28.38
C LYS A 329 11.15 23.03 27.27
N LYS A 330 10.27 22.05 27.14
CA LYS A 330 9.21 22.09 26.17
C LYS A 330 8.23 23.24 26.41
N ILE A 331 7.79 23.44 27.66
CA ILE A 331 6.91 24.55 28.03
C ILE A 331 7.57 25.88 27.68
N PHE A 332 8.84 26.06 28.03
CA PHE A 332 9.60 27.28 27.72
C PHE A 332 9.67 27.52 26.21
N ARG A 333 10.07 26.50 25.46
CA ARG A 333 10.12 26.57 24.00
C ARG A 333 8.76 26.92 23.41
N ASP A 334 7.70 26.22 23.79
CA ASP A 334 6.36 26.41 23.24
C ASP A 334 5.78 27.80 23.59
N CYS A 335 6.24 28.44 24.68
CA CYS A 335 5.85 29.79 25.03
C CYS A 335 6.62 30.86 24.25
N PHE A 336 7.93 30.68 24.05
CA PHE A 336 8.81 31.75 23.56
C PHE A 336 9.28 31.57 22.11
N THR A 337 8.89 30.47 21.44
CA THR A 337 9.25 30.28 20.01
C THR A 337 8.05 30.25 19.09
N VAL A 338 8.31 30.59 17.84
CA VAL A 338 7.42 30.36 16.69
C VAL A 338 8.21 29.75 15.57
N VAL A 339 7.55 28.96 14.72
CA VAL A 339 8.15 28.44 13.50
C VAL A 339 8.39 29.61 12.54
N ASP A 340 9.63 29.73 12.06
CA ASP A 340 10.06 30.74 11.13
C ASP A 340 11.00 30.13 10.10
N PRO A 341 10.66 30.14 8.80
CA PRO A 341 11.47 29.56 7.75
C PRO A 341 12.88 30.16 7.62
N GLU A 342 13.06 31.42 8.03
CA GLU A 342 14.34 32.12 7.99
C GLU A 342 15.24 31.83 9.20
N ALA A 343 14.69 31.14 10.22
CA ALA A 343 15.45 30.79 11.42
C ALA A 343 16.42 29.64 11.14
N GLU A 344 17.49 29.55 11.95
CA GLU A 344 18.43 28.44 11.90
C GLU A 344 17.78 27.12 12.34
N PRO A 345 18.20 25.98 11.76
CA PRO A 345 17.70 24.68 12.14
C PRO A 345 17.93 24.34 13.60
N VAL A 346 16.94 23.76 14.26
CA VAL A 346 17.03 23.30 15.65
C VAL A 346 17.88 22.04 15.72
N ILE A 347 18.95 22.07 16.53
CA ILE A 347 19.80 20.90 16.78
C ILE A 347 19.13 20.01 17.83
N ASP A 348 18.87 18.74 17.46
CA ASP A 348 18.35 17.72 18.38
C ASP A 348 19.48 17.00 19.10
N LYS A 349 20.46 16.46 18.35
CA LYS A 349 21.52 15.61 18.90
C LYS A 349 22.90 15.91 18.30
N HIS A 350 23.91 15.55 19.09
CA HIS A 350 25.31 15.51 18.64
C HIS A 350 25.77 14.05 18.61
N HIS A 351 26.33 13.62 17.49
CA HIS A 351 26.82 12.27 17.28
C HIS A 351 28.35 12.26 17.13
N LYS A 352 28.97 11.14 17.55
CA LYS A 352 30.32 10.82 17.10
C LYS A 352 30.24 10.42 15.61
N ILE A 353 31.29 10.69 14.85
CA ILE A 353 31.37 10.22 13.47
C ILE A 353 31.54 8.70 13.50
N GLU A 354 30.52 7.98 13.05
CA GLU A 354 30.56 6.53 12.89
C GLU A 354 30.40 6.20 11.41
N PRO A 355 31.11 5.19 10.89
CA PRO A 355 30.92 4.75 9.52
C PRO A 355 29.49 4.27 9.29
N LEU A 356 28.86 4.73 8.19
CA LEU A 356 27.57 4.22 7.76
C LEU A 356 27.75 2.88 7.05
N ASP A 357 26.95 1.89 7.41
CA ASP A 357 26.83 0.65 6.66
C ASP A 357 25.90 0.85 5.44
N CYS A 358 26.49 1.37 4.36
CA CYS A 358 25.72 1.68 3.14
C CYS A 358 25.11 0.42 2.52
N ALA A 359 25.74 -0.74 2.65
CA ALA A 359 25.22 -1.99 2.10
C ALA A 359 23.95 -2.45 2.84
N ALA A 360 23.91 -2.24 4.16
CA ALA A 360 22.71 -2.52 4.96
C ALA A 360 21.60 -1.49 4.72
N LEU A 361 21.95 -0.20 4.60
CA LEU A 361 20.96 0.87 4.42
C LEU A 361 20.36 0.89 3.01
N PHE A 362 21.11 0.49 1.99
CA PHE A 362 20.71 0.51 0.57
C PHE A 362 20.93 -0.87 -0.07
N PRO A 363 20.22 -1.90 0.36
CA PRO A 363 20.45 -3.27 -0.12
C PRO A 363 20.23 -3.39 -1.63
N GLY A 364 21.22 -3.92 -2.32
CA GLY A 364 21.17 -4.14 -3.77
C GLY A 364 21.26 -2.88 -4.65
N GLN A 365 21.55 -1.70 -4.06
CA GLN A 365 21.65 -0.44 -4.80
C GLN A 365 23.11 -0.01 -4.98
N THR A 366 23.36 0.73 -6.05
CA THR A 366 24.66 1.33 -6.32
C THR A 366 24.59 2.83 -6.05
N LEU A 367 25.38 3.30 -5.09
CA LEU A 367 25.45 4.73 -4.79
C LEU A 367 26.13 5.48 -5.95
N PRO A 368 25.69 6.71 -6.29
CA PRO A 368 26.34 7.55 -7.30
C PRO A 368 27.84 7.73 -7.01
N GLY A 369 28.69 7.50 -8.01
CA GLY A 369 30.14 7.51 -7.84
C GLY A 369 30.75 8.89 -7.52
N ASP A 370 30.01 9.95 -7.81
CA ASP A 370 30.34 11.35 -7.54
C ASP A 370 29.82 11.84 -6.17
N LEU A 371 29.07 10.97 -5.47
CA LEU A 371 28.55 11.28 -4.14
C LEU A 371 29.68 11.21 -3.09
N GLY A 372 30.22 12.37 -2.68
CA GLY A 372 31.18 12.43 -1.59
C GLY A 372 30.60 11.91 -0.26
N LYS A 373 31.49 11.40 0.64
CA LYS A 373 31.04 10.88 1.95
C LYS A 373 30.20 11.88 2.73
N ASN A 374 30.60 13.14 2.79
CA ASN A 374 29.88 14.18 3.52
C ASN A 374 28.47 14.40 2.94
N ASN A 375 28.32 14.37 1.62
CA ASN A 375 27.03 14.50 0.98
C ASN A 375 26.06 13.35 1.35
N LEU A 376 26.58 12.12 1.47
CA LEU A 376 25.78 10.98 1.91
C LEU A 376 25.30 11.12 3.36
N TYR A 377 26.20 11.60 4.26
CA TYR A 377 25.82 11.83 5.65
C TYR A 377 24.72 12.89 5.74
N GLU A 378 24.85 14.00 5.02
CA GLU A 378 23.82 15.06 4.96
C GLU A 378 22.50 14.57 4.39
N LEU A 379 22.54 13.71 3.34
CA LEU A 379 21.34 13.09 2.80
C LEU A 379 20.61 12.19 3.80
N LEU A 380 21.29 11.75 4.84
CA LEU A 380 20.76 10.94 5.93
C LEU A 380 20.58 11.75 7.25
N GLY A 381 20.56 13.07 7.16
CA GLY A 381 20.32 13.97 8.29
C GLY A 381 21.48 14.13 9.26
N LEU A 382 22.70 13.76 8.84
CA LEU A 382 23.91 13.87 9.63
C LEU A 382 24.81 14.97 9.06
N TYR A 383 24.80 16.14 9.69
CA TYR A 383 25.54 17.31 9.23
C TYR A 383 26.82 17.49 10.06
N THR A 384 27.88 18.01 9.46
CA THR A 384 29.12 18.27 10.19
C THR A 384 29.02 19.53 11.04
N ASP A 385 29.49 19.47 12.29
CA ASP A 385 29.56 20.63 13.16
C ASP A 385 30.87 21.47 12.97
N GLY A 386 31.69 21.11 11.98
CA GLY A 386 33.00 21.73 11.73
C GLY A 386 34.07 21.43 12.79
N ARG A 387 33.72 20.71 13.87
CA ARG A 387 34.62 20.35 14.98
C ARG A 387 34.88 18.86 15.11
N GLY A 388 34.53 18.10 14.04
CA GLY A 388 34.74 16.66 13.98
C GLY A 388 33.63 15.81 14.65
N LYS A 389 32.42 16.37 14.77
CA LYS A 389 31.21 15.63 15.14
C LYS A 389 30.12 15.81 14.09
N HIS A 390 29.18 14.93 14.13
CA HIS A 390 27.92 15.12 13.40
C HIS A 390 26.84 15.69 14.31
N ILE A 391 26.01 16.56 13.73
CA ILE A 391 24.77 17.06 14.35
C ILE A 391 23.58 16.50 13.57
N GLU A 392 22.50 16.31 14.27
CA GLU A 392 21.20 15.94 13.74
C GLU A 392 20.19 17.03 14.07
N TYR A 393 19.44 17.48 13.09
CA TYR A 393 18.40 18.48 13.29
C TYR A 393 17.09 17.82 13.75
N GLU A 394 16.34 18.54 14.58
CA GLU A 394 14.99 18.15 14.96
C GLU A 394 14.08 18.23 13.71
N PRO A 395 13.40 17.14 13.31
CA PRO A 395 12.50 17.19 12.18
C PRO A 395 11.24 17.98 12.50
N ASP A 396 10.77 18.79 11.56
CA ASP A 396 9.47 19.45 11.64
C ASP A 396 8.35 18.46 11.26
N PRO A 397 7.44 18.11 12.21
CA PRO A 397 6.35 17.19 11.92
C PRO A 397 5.37 17.69 10.86
N ALA A 398 5.24 19.02 10.71
CA ALA A 398 4.35 19.63 9.74
C ALA A 398 4.89 19.57 8.30
N LEU A 399 6.21 19.41 8.14
CA LEU A 399 6.90 19.32 6.85
C LEU A 399 7.33 17.89 6.50
N LYS A 400 6.94 16.90 7.33
CA LYS A 400 7.20 15.49 7.06
C LYS A 400 6.42 15.03 5.84
N ASP A 401 7.11 14.43 4.87
CA ASP A 401 6.54 13.90 3.65
C ASP A 401 7.07 12.49 3.35
N ALA A 402 6.60 11.88 2.28
CA ALA A 402 7.05 10.56 1.87
C ALA A 402 7.06 10.42 0.35
N GLU A 403 8.10 9.76 -0.16
CA GLU A 403 8.25 9.46 -1.58
C GLU A 403 8.14 7.97 -1.85
N ASN A 404 7.45 7.62 -2.94
CA ASN A 404 7.36 6.25 -3.43
C ASN A 404 8.30 6.06 -4.63
N ILE A 405 9.41 5.41 -4.39
CA ILE A 405 10.49 5.21 -5.37
C ILE A 405 10.30 3.83 -6.01
N PRO A 406 10.18 3.70 -7.34
CA PRO A 406 10.15 2.41 -8.01
C PRO A 406 11.33 1.51 -7.59
N LEU A 407 11.11 0.21 -7.39
CA LEU A 407 12.19 -0.70 -6.98
C LEU A 407 13.33 -0.82 -8.02
N LYS A 408 13.07 -0.43 -9.26
CA LYS A 408 14.07 -0.38 -10.33
C LYS A 408 14.97 0.86 -10.28
N GLU A 409 14.71 1.80 -9.37
CA GLU A 409 15.49 3.04 -9.20
C GLU A 409 16.25 3.05 -7.88
N ASP A 410 17.44 3.67 -7.87
CA ASP A 410 18.21 3.88 -6.64
C ASP A 410 17.62 5.03 -5.82
N ILE A 411 17.48 4.83 -4.52
CA ILE A 411 16.92 5.81 -3.59
C ILE A 411 17.66 7.15 -3.66
N VAL A 412 18.98 7.09 -3.60
CA VAL A 412 19.83 8.30 -3.57
C VAL A 412 19.76 9.04 -4.90
N SER A 413 19.81 8.33 -6.02
CA SER A 413 19.69 8.92 -7.36
C SER A 413 18.34 9.59 -7.56
N TYR A 414 17.26 8.94 -7.13
CA TYR A 414 15.91 9.48 -7.16
C TYR A 414 15.80 10.74 -6.29
N PHE A 415 16.26 10.66 -5.04
CA PHE A 415 16.17 11.77 -4.09
C PHE A 415 16.90 13.02 -4.57
N LEU A 416 18.08 12.84 -5.14
CA LEU A 416 18.89 13.94 -5.71
C LEU A 416 18.24 14.58 -6.94
N ARG A 417 17.50 13.82 -7.72
CA ARG A 417 16.84 14.29 -8.95
C ARG A 417 15.48 14.91 -8.68
N GLU A 418 14.67 14.26 -7.84
CA GLU A 418 13.24 14.59 -7.72
C GLU A 418 12.90 15.38 -6.44
N VAL A 419 13.71 15.28 -5.37
CA VAL A 419 13.40 15.92 -4.08
C VAL A 419 14.32 17.10 -3.81
N ARG A 420 15.63 16.88 -3.84
CA ARG A 420 16.63 17.88 -3.43
C ARG A 420 16.57 19.22 -4.18
N PRO A 421 16.28 19.28 -5.50
CA PRO A 421 16.17 20.56 -6.22
C PRO A 421 15.02 21.46 -5.76
N TYR A 422 13.97 20.86 -5.21
CA TYR A 422 12.78 21.59 -4.74
C TYR A 422 12.82 21.85 -3.24
N VAL A 423 13.53 21.01 -2.49
CA VAL A 423 13.61 21.04 -1.03
C VAL A 423 15.07 20.80 -0.61
N PRO A 424 15.93 21.82 -0.72
CA PRO A 424 17.38 21.66 -0.53
C PRO A 424 17.81 21.24 0.87
N ASP A 425 16.99 21.55 1.90
CA ASP A 425 17.23 21.23 3.31
C ASP A 425 16.64 19.88 3.76
N ALA A 426 16.04 19.12 2.82
CA ALA A 426 15.46 17.83 3.13
C ALA A 426 16.51 16.72 3.24
N TRP A 427 16.20 15.71 4.08
CA TRP A 427 16.97 14.48 4.18
C TRP A 427 16.07 13.25 4.27
N ILE A 428 16.66 12.07 4.07
CA ILE A 428 15.99 10.78 4.15
C ILE A 428 16.04 10.27 5.58
N ASP A 429 14.89 9.89 6.14
CA ASP A 429 14.80 9.25 7.44
C ASP A 429 15.48 7.87 7.41
N ARG A 430 16.61 7.74 8.07
CA ARG A 430 17.40 6.51 8.17
C ARG A 430 16.89 5.53 9.23
N GLU A 431 15.95 5.95 10.08
CA GLU A 431 15.42 5.12 11.16
C GLU A 431 14.21 4.30 10.74
N THR A 432 13.50 4.74 9.70
CA THR A 432 12.41 3.96 9.10
C THR A 432 13.00 2.91 8.17
N LEU A 433 13.07 1.66 8.64
CA LEU A 433 13.63 0.53 7.90
C LEU A 433 12.54 -0.46 7.49
N ASP A 434 12.78 -1.18 6.40
CA ASP A 434 11.95 -2.32 5.98
C ASP A 434 12.21 -3.53 6.85
N GLU A 435 11.15 -4.18 7.32
CA GLU A 435 11.24 -5.31 8.27
C GLU A 435 11.83 -6.58 7.63
N GLN A 436 11.82 -6.70 6.30
CA GLN A 436 12.27 -7.91 5.61
C GLN A 436 13.68 -7.80 5.08
N ASP A 437 14.09 -6.66 4.51
CA ASP A 437 15.42 -6.49 3.94
C ASP A 437 16.34 -5.57 4.75
N GLY A 438 15.81 -4.90 5.79
CA GLY A 438 16.56 -4.02 6.68
C GLY A 438 16.97 -2.68 6.07
N GLY A 439 16.67 -2.42 4.81
CA GLY A 439 17.02 -1.18 4.11
C GLY A 439 16.13 0.00 4.47
N ILE A 440 16.62 1.22 4.18
CA ILE A 440 15.88 2.46 4.39
C ILE A 440 14.54 2.47 3.64
N GLY A 441 13.50 2.95 4.32
CA GLY A 441 12.14 3.00 3.81
C GLY A 441 11.41 1.67 3.94
N LYS A 442 10.16 1.60 3.50
CA LYS A 442 9.33 0.40 3.52
C LYS A 442 9.01 -0.04 2.11
N VAL A 443 9.21 -1.32 1.81
CA VAL A 443 8.84 -1.88 0.50
C VAL A 443 7.33 -2.10 0.46
N GLY A 444 6.72 -1.66 -0.63
CA GLY A 444 5.32 -1.84 -0.92
C GLY A 444 5.11 -2.36 -2.34
N TYR A 445 3.97 -3.02 -2.54
CA TYR A 445 3.55 -3.49 -3.85
C TYR A 445 2.12 -3.04 -4.12
N GLU A 446 1.89 -2.46 -5.29
CA GLU A 446 0.55 -2.10 -5.75
C GLU A 446 0.41 -2.33 -7.26
N ILE A 447 -0.81 -2.57 -7.71
CA ILE A 447 -1.10 -2.87 -9.11
C ILE A 447 -2.08 -1.81 -9.62
N ASN A 448 -1.54 -0.73 -10.18
CA ASN A 448 -2.29 0.41 -10.70
C ASN A 448 -2.94 0.10 -12.05
N PHE A 449 -3.82 -0.91 -12.09
CA PHE A 449 -4.44 -1.43 -13.31
C PHE A 449 -5.09 -0.32 -14.16
N ASN A 450 -5.85 0.56 -13.53
CA ASN A 450 -6.54 1.62 -14.24
C ASN A 450 -5.57 2.61 -14.90
N ARG A 451 -4.44 2.92 -14.25
CA ARG A 451 -3.41 3.82 -14.81
C ARG A 451 -2.76 3.22 -16.06
N VAL A 452 -2.56 1.90 -16.09
CA VAL A 452 -1.92 1.19 -17.22
C VAL A 452 -2.76 1.29 -18.48
N PHE A 453 -4.09 1.18 -18.35
CA PHE A 453 -5.02 1.20 -19.49
C PHE A 453 -5.79 2.53 -19.61
N PHE A 454 -5.37 3.56 -18.88
CA PHE A 454 -6.00 4.88 -18.96
C PHE A 454 -5.71 5.51 -20.32
N GLN A 455 -6.78 5.84 -21.03
CA GLN A 455 -6.72 6.66 -22.23
C GLN A 455 -7.39 7.99 -21.95
N TYR A 456 -6.61 9.07 -21.99
CA TYR A 456 -7.16 10.41 -21.82
C TYR A 456 -8.12 10.70 -22.97
N GLN A 457 -9.37 10.93 -22.64
CA GLN A 457 -10.36 11.49 -23.56
C GLN A 457 -10.56 12.95 -23.18
N PRO A 458 -10.23 13.89 -24.05
CA PRO A 458 -10.48 15.29 -23.76
C PRO A 458 -11.98 15.51 -23.57
N PRO A 459 -12.39 16.36 -22.60
CA PRO A 459 -13.80 16.68 -22.44
C PRO A 459 -14.36 17.25 -23.73
N ARG A 460 -15.59 16.89 -24.03
CA ARG A 460 -16.27 17.45 -25.20
C ARG A 460 -16.37 18.98 -25.08
N PRO A 461 -16.22 19.72 -26.19
CA PRO A 461 -16.38 21.17 -26.18
C PRO A 461 -17.74 21.58 -25.59
N LEU A 462 -17.76 22.62 -24.77
CA LEU A 462 -18.99 23.10 -24.11
C LEU A 462 -20.11 23.37 -25.10
N HIS A 463 -19.80 23.96 -26.27
CA HIS A 463 -20.82 24.27 -27.31
C HIS A 463 -21.51 23.01 -27.88
N GLU A 464 -20.86 21.85 -27.91
CA GLU A 464 -21.49 20.58 -28.31
C GLU A 464 -22.44 20.07 -27.22
N ILE A 465 -22.04 20.19 -25.96
CA ILE A 465 -22.86 19.84 -24.80
C ILE A 465 -24.10 20.72 -24.72
N ASP A 466 -23.94 22.04 -24.90
CA ASP A 466 -25.02 23.02 -24.91
C ASP A 466 -26.01 22.75 -26.04
N ALA A 467 -25.51 22.43 -27.24
CA ALA A 467 -26.36 22.08 -28.39
C ALA A 467 -27.19 20.82 -28.15
N GLU A 468 -26.59 19.78 -27.55
CA GLU A 468 -27.31 18.54 -27.17
C GLU A 468 -28.35 18.81 -26.08
N LEU A 469 -28.02 19.60 -25.06
CA LEU A 469 -28.97 19.99 -24.00
C LEU A 469 -30.15 20.75 -24.56
N ALA A 470 -29.93 21.74 -25.44
CA ALA A 470 -31.00 22.46 -26.12
C ALA A 470 -31.89 21.51 -26.95
N GLY A 471 -31.31 20.54 -27.65
CA GLY A 471 -32.05 19.52 -28.39
C GLY A 471 -32.91 18.62 -27.49
N VAL A 472 -32.40 18.22 -26.33
CA VAL A 472 -33.15 17.44 -25.33
C VAL A 472 -34.29 18.28 -24.71
N GLU A 473 -34.05 19.53 -24.36
CA GLU A 473 -35.08 20.47 -23.88
C GLU A 473 -36.23 20.63 -24.88
N GLN A 474 -35.90 20.82 -26.15
CA GLN A 474 -36.89 20.98 -27.21
C GLN A 474 -37.73 19.71 -27.36
N ARG A 475 -37.11 18.55 -27.29
CA ARG A 475 -37.80 17.25 -27.37
C ARG A 475 -38.70 16.99 -26.17
N ILE A 476 -38.29 17.40 -24.97
CA ILE A 476 -39.12 17.34 -23.74
C ILE A 476 -40.33 18.25 -23.90
N LEU A 477 -40.18 19.46 -24.41
CA LEU A 477 -41.26 20.39 -24.66
C LEU A 477 -42.28 19.88 -25.72
N GLU A 478 -41.80 19.21 -26.76
CA GLU A 478 -42.65 18.57 -27.77
C GLU A 478 -43.48 17.44 -27.16
N LEU A 479 -42.84 16.52 -26.39
CA LEU A 479 -43.51 15.44 -25.68
C LEU A 479 -44.54 15.90 -24.66
N LEU A 480 -44.25 16.99 -23.94
CA LEU A 480 -45.19 17.59 -23.00
C LEU A 480 -46.40 18.21 -23.71
N ARG A 481 -46.25 18.77 -24.89
CA ARG A 481 -47.37 19.26 -25.72
C ARG A 481 -48.26 18.12 -26.22
N GLU A 482 -47.65 17.01 -26.67
CA GLU A 482 -48.40 15.82 -27.11
C GLU A 482 -49.21 15.16 -26.00
N VAL A 483 -48.85 15.34 -24.75
CA VAL A 483 -49.59 14.78 -23.56
C VAL A 483 -50.63 15.75 -23.03
N THR A 484 -50.55 17.05 -23.38
CA THR A 484 -51.53 18.09 -22.92
C THR A 484 -52.58 18.45 -23.95
N GLU A 485 -52.45 17.97 -25.20
CA GLU A 485 -53.53 17.93 -26.23
C GLU A 485 -54.27 16.57 -26.12
#